data_2b2a17ef55030bf91058c81555fd1bb3
#
_entry.id   2b2a17ef55030bf91058c81555fd1bb3
#
_cell.length_a   1.000
_cell.length_b   1.000
_cell.length_c   1.000
_cell.angle_alpha   90.00
_cell.angle_beta   90.00
_cell.angle_gamma   90.00
#
_symmetry.space_group_name_H-M   'P 1'
#
loop_
_entity.id
_entity.type
_entity.pdbx_description
1 polymer ?
#
loop_
_entity_poly.entity_id
_entity_poly.type
_entity_poly.pdbx_seq_one_letter_code
_entity_poly.pdbx_strand_id
1 'polypeptide(L)'
;MTDYLDLAEIGLRILEKSLSKPKSRRGFSESTKAKTLERQNYRCNHCGKESDVWDFDHIDGDSSNNSLENCQALCPNCHAKKTRKIKQRKFKLSKALRFLRKQLAKN
;
A
#
# COMPACT_ATOMS: atom_id res chain seq x y z
N MET A 1 -25.51 17.88 28.08
CA MET A 1 -24.40 17.16 28.73
C MET A 1 -24.10 15.84 28.08
N THR A 2 -25.13 15.08 27.75
CA THR A 2 -24.98 13.85 26.95
C THR A 2 -24.33 14.15 25.60
N ASP A 3 -24.66 15.28 24.97
CA ASP A 3 -24.08 15.65 23.68
C ASP A 3 -22.58 15.86 23.75
N TYR A 4 -22.11 16.44 24.85
CA TYR A 4 -20.67 16.64 25.07
C TYR A 4 -19.93 15.32 25.23
N LEU A 5 -20.54 14.39 26.01
CA LEU A 5 -19.99 13.07 26.21
C LEU A 5 -19.99 12.27 24.91
N ASP A 6 -21.06 12.39 24.11
CA ASP A 6 -21.18 11.73 22.83
C ASP A 6 -20.11 12.21 21.85
N LEU A 7 -19.83 13.51 21.85
CA LEU A 7 -18.76 14.08 21.03
C LEU A 7 -17.38 13.56 21.47
N ALA A 8 -17.16 13.43 22.78
CA ALA A 8 -15.93 12.88 23.31
C ALA A 8 -15.78 11.39 22.93
N GLU A 9 -16.85 10.63 23.01
CA GLU A 9 -16.87 9.23 22.60
C GLU A 9 -16.61 9.07 21.11
N ILE A 10 -17.24 9.93 20.29
CA ILE A 10 -17.00 9.95 18.84
C ILE A 10 -15.55 10.27 18.55
N GLY A 11 -15.00 11.26 19.25
CA GLY A 11 -13.58 11.60 19.13
C GLY A 11 -12.67 10.45 19.48
N LEU A 12 -12.98 9.74 20.58
CA LEU A 12 -12.22 8.57 21.00
C LEU A 12 -12.32 7.44 19.98
N ARG A 13 -13.49 7.19 19.43
CA ARG A 13 -13.69 6.17 18.39
C ARG A 13 -12.91 6.50 17.12
N ILE A 14 -12.87 7.76 16.73
CA ILE A 14 -12.08 8.21 15.58
C ILE A 14 -10.59 8.00 15.85
N LEU A 15 -10.13 8.34 17.05
CA LEU A 15 -8.75 8.11 17.47
C LEU A 15 -8.41 6.63 17.50
N GLU A 16 -9.30 5.80 18.03
CA GLU A 16 -9.11 4.36 18.06
C GLU A 16 -9.02 3.77 16.66
N LYS A 17 -9.86 4.20 15.74
CA LYS A 17 -9.80 3.80 14.34
C LYS A 17 -8.52 4.28 13.69
N SER A 18 -8.09 5.50 14.01
CA SER A 18 -6.82 6.02 13.50
C SER A 18 -5.63 5.25 14.03
N LEU A 19 -5.70 4.84 15.30
CA LEU A 19 -4.66 4.00 15.92
C LEU A 19 -4.67 2.57 15.39
N SER A 20 -5.85 2.04 15.09
CA SER A 20 -5.96 0.69 14.53
C SER A 20 -5.55 0.63 13.07
N LYS A 21 -5.72 1.71 12.31
CA LYS A 21 -5.24 1.79 10.92
C LYS A 21 -3.74 1.51 10.79
N PRO A 22 -2.85 2.08 11.63
CA PRO A 22 -1.44 1.71 11.60
C PRO A 22 -1.18 0.22 11.81
N LYS A 23 -2.00 -0.47 12.61
CA LYS A 23 -1.86 -1.91 12.79
C LYS A 23 -2.18 -2.68 11.51
N SER A 24 -3.24 -2.31 10.81
CA SER A 24 -3.57 -2.91 9.52
C SER A 24 -2.59 -2.48 8.43
N ARG A 25 -2.00 -1.27 8.54
CA ARG A 25 -0.99 -0.76 7.63
C ARG A 25 0.42 -1.27 7.92
N ARG A 26 0.62 -1.94 9.04
CA ARG A 26 1.92 -2.56 9.32
C ARG A 26 2.26 -3.64 8.31
N GLY A 27 1.30 -3.91 7.46
CA GLY A 27 1.51 -4.82 6.36
C GLY A 27 1.52 -6.26 6.85
N PHE A 28 2.45 -7.00 6.34
CA PHE A 28 2.50 -8.44 6.56
C PHE A 28 3.08 -8.79 7.93
N SER A 29 2.56 -9.86 8.54
CA SER A 29 3.11 -10.41 9.78
C SER A 29 4.52 -10.95 9.52
N GLU A 30 5.30 -11.09 10.58
CA GLU A 30 6.65 -11.67 10.50
C GLU A 30 6.61 -13.10 9.93
N SER A 31 5.58 -13.86 10.30
CA SER A 31 5.38 -15.20 9.77
C SER A 31 5.13 -15.19 8.26
N THR A 32 4.31 -14.27 7.78
CA THR A 32 4.02 -14.12 6.35
C THR A 32 5.28 -13.72 5.58
N LYS A 33 6.06 -12.80 6.12
CA LYS A 33 7.32 -12.37 5.53
C LYS A 33 8.31 -13.52 5.41
N ALA A 34 8.47 -14.31 6.47
CA ALA A 34 9.36 -15.45 6.48
C ALA A 34 8.95 -16.50 5.43
N LYS A 35 7.67 -16.82 5.36
CA LYS A 35 7.14 -17.76 4.37
C LYS A 35 7.32 -17.26 2.94
N THR A 36 7.17 -15.96 2.73
CA THR A 36 7.39 -15.34 1.42
C THR A 36 8.84 -15.49 0.97
N LEU A 37 9.78 -15.21 1.85
CA LEU A 37 11.20 -15.37 1.56
C LEU A 37 11.57 -16.81 1.25
N GLU A 38 11.05 -17.76 2.03
CA GLU A 38 11.26 -19.18 1.77
C GLU A 38 10.71 -19.59 0.40
N ARG A 39 9.49 -19.17 0.09
CA ARG A 39 8.85 -19.45 -1.19
C ARG A 39 9.67 -18.93 -2.37
N GLN A 40 10.33 -17.78 -2.19
CA GLN A 40 11.14 -17.14 -3.22
C GLN A 40 12.61 -17.58 -3.18
N ASN A 41 12.99 -18.51 -2.33
CA ASN A 41 14.36 -18.94 -2.11
C ASN A 41 15.31 -17.76 -1.82
N TYR A 42 14.81 -16.79 -1.05
CA TYR A 42 15.56 -15.58 -0.65
C TYR A 42 16.08 -14.80 -1.86
N ARG A 43 15.25 -14.75 -2.91
CA ARG A 43 15.55 -14.00 -4.14
C ARG A 43 14.41 -13.03 -4.44
N CYS A 44 14.75 -11.88 -5.01
CA CYS A 44 13.76 -10.88 -5.40
C CYS A 44 12.76 -11.50 -6.38
N ASN A 45 11.47 -11.31 -6.12
CA ASN A 45 10.41 -11.87 -6.97
C ASN A 45 10.40 -11.28 -8.38
N HIS A 46 11.05 -10.16 -8.59
CA HIS A 46 11.08 -9.49 -9.89
C HIS A 46 12.39 -9.75 -10.64
N CYS A 47 13.53 -9.44 -10.03
CA CYS A 47 14.83 -9.57 -10.70
C CYS A 47 15.56 -10.87 -10.41
N GLY A 48 15.13 -11.63 -9.42
CA GLY A 48 15.73 -12.92 -9.07
C GLY A 48 17.07 -12.84 -8.34
N LYS A 49 17.54 -11.65 -8.00
CA LYS A 49 18.79 -11.46 -7.29
C LYS A 49 18.63 -11.61 -5.80
N GLU A 50 19.68 -12.02 -5.12
CA GLU A 50 19.74 -12.02 -3.66
C GLU A 50 19.88 -10.60 -3.15
N SER A 51 19.37 -10.34 -1.95
CA SER A 51 19.47 -9.02 -1.33
C SER A 51 19.61 -9.18 0.17
N ASP A 52 20.32 -8.25 0.79
CA ASP A 52 20.44 -8.18 2.25
C ASP A 52 19.27 -7.47 2.89
N VAL A 53 18.56 -6.68 2.10
CA VAL A 53 17.41 -5.89 2.54
C VAL A 53 16.22 -6.21 1.66
N TRP A 54 15.06 -6.40 2.30
CA TRP A 54 13.82 -6.78 1.60
C TRP A 54 12.72 -5.77 1.85
N ASP A 55 12.05 -5.39 0.79
CA ASP A 55 10.79 -4.65 0.85
C ASP A 55 9.65 -5.61 0.53
N PHE A 56 8.72 -5.76 1.47
CA PHE A 56 7.55 -6.62 1.28
C PHE A 56 6.44 -5.80 0.65
N ASP A 57 6.00 -6.21 -0.51
CA ASP A 57 5.11 -5.47 -1.37
C ASP A 57 3.79 -6.21 -1.55
N HIS A 58 2.71 -5.45 -1.66
CA HIS A 58 1.38 -5.97 -1.96
C HIS A 58 1.26 -6.15 -3.47
N ILE A 59 1.14 -7.40 -3.92
CA ILE A 59 1.12 -7.71 -5.36
C ILE A 59 0.02 -6.95 -6.08
N ASP A 60 -1.18 -6.89 -5.49
CA ASP A 60 -2.34 -6.20 -6.05
C ASP A 60 -2.35 -4.68 -5.80
N GLY A 61 -1.40 -4.17 -5.04
CA GLY A 61 -1.34 -2.77 -4.65
C GLY A 61 -2.28 -2.37 -3.52
N ASP A 62 -3.05 -3.30 -2.97
CA ASP A 62 -3.97 -3.05 -1.87
C ASP A 62 -3.28 -3.32 -0.54
N SER A 63 -2.93 -2.25 0.17
CA SER A 63 -2.21 -2.33 1.44
C SER A 63 -3.04 -2.95 2.59
N SER A 64 -4.33 -3.14 2.40
CA SER A 64 -5.19 -3.80 3.37
C SER A 64 -5.22 -5.32 3.19
N ASN A 65 -4.79 -5.82 2.04
CA ASN A 65 -4.76 -7.25 1.75
C ASN A 65 -3.40 -7.83 2.15
N ASN A 66 -3.29 -8.28 3.40
CA ASN A 66 -2.06 -8.79 3.98
C ASN A 66 -1.98 -10.32 3.97
N SER A 67 -2.64 -10.95 3.03
CA SER A 67 -2.58 -12.41 2.88
C SER A 67 -1.21 -12.85 2.32
N LEU A 68 -0.84 -14.08 2.62
CA LEU A 68 0.41 -14.67 2.12
C LEU A 68 0.48 -14.67 0.60
N GLU A 69 -0.64 -14.94 -0.06
CA GLU A 69 -0.75 -14.99 -1.52
C GLU A 69 -0.47 -13.62 -2.16
N ASN A 70 -0.74 -12.54 -1.42
CA ASN A 70 -0.55 -11.17 -1.89
C ASN A 70 0.81 -10.58 -1.49
N CYS A 71 1.63 -11.34 -0.82
CA CYS A 71 2.93 -10.88 -0.33
C CYS A 71 4.04 -11.27 -1.29
N GLN A 72 4.86 -10.29 -1.67
CA GLN A 72 6.08 -10.56 -2.40
C GLN A 72 7.23 -9.78 -1.80
N ALA A 73 8.41 -10.38 -1.78
CA ALA A 73 9.63 -9.73 -1.35
C ALA A 73 10.37 -9.20 -2.58
N LEU A 74 10.63 -7.91 -2.58
CA LEU A 74 11.37 -7.23 -3.64
C LEU A 74 12.64 -6.62 -3.07
N CYS A 75 13.71 -6.58 -3.86
CA CYS A 75 14.83 -5.75 -3.48
C CYS A 75 14.41 -4.27 -3.55
N PRO A 76 15.06 -3.38 -2.78
CA PRO A 76 14.65 -1.97 -2.76
C PRO A 76 14.62 -1.31 -4.14
N ASN A 77 15.51 -1.72 -5.02
CA ASN A 77 15.58 -1.19 -6.38
C ASN A 77 14.33 -1.55 -7.19
N CYS A 78 13.91 -2.81 -7.16
CA CYS A 78 12.69 -3.25 -7.86
C CYS A 78 11.43 -2.65 -7.26
N HIS A 79 11.38 -2.52 -5.94
CA HIS A 79 10.27 -1.90 -5.25
C HIS A 79 10.14 -0.42 -5.64
N ALA A 80 11.24 0.30 -5.69
CA ALA A 80 11.26 1.69 -6.13
C ALA A 80 10.78 1.85 -7.58
N LYS A 81 11.18 0.95 -8.47
CA LYS A 81 10.72 0.95 -9.87
C LYS A 81 9.21 0.74 -9.97
N LYS A 82 8.67 -0.19 -9.20
CA LYS A 82 7.22 -0.44 -9.18
C LYS A 82 6.46 0.80 -8.72
N THR A 83 6.92 1.43 -7.64
CA THR A 83 6.32 2.64 -7.10
C THR A 83 6.33 3.78 -8.12
N ARG A 84 7.44 3.98 -8.82
CA ARG A 84 7.56 5.01 -9.85
C ARG A 84 6.59 4.78 -11.00
N LYS A 85 6.44 3.55 -11.46
CA LYS A 85 5.50 3.21 -12.53
C LYS A 85 4.07 3.53 -12.14
N ILE A 86 3.67 3.20 -10.91
CA ILE A 86 2.32 3.49 -10.40
C ILE A 86 2.10 4.99 -10.35
N LYS A 87 3.05 5.77 -9.84
CA LYS A 87 2.96 7.23 -9.77
C LYS A 87 2.85 7.85 -11.16
N GLN A 88 3.62 7.37 -12.11
CA GLN A 88 3.58 7.85 -13.49
C GLN A 88 2.22 7.59 -14.14
N ARG A 89 1.67 6.40 -13.95
CA ARG A 89 0.33 6.06 -14.46
C ARG A 89 -0.74 6.98 -13.89
N LYS A 90 -0.71 7.21 -12.58
CA LYS A 90 -1.65 8.10 -11.90
C LYS A 90 -1.53 9.54 -12.42
N PHE A 91 -0.31 10.00 -12.62
CA PHE A 91 -0.04 11.35 -13.15
C PHE A 91 -0.59 11.50 -14.57
N LYS A 92 -0.32 10.55 -15.45
CA LYS A 92 -0.81 10.57 -16.83
C LYS A 92 -2.33 10.54 -16.88
N LEU A 93 -2.96 9.72 -16.04
CA LEU A 93 -4.41 9.63 -15.96
C LEU A 93 -5.03 10.94 -15.50
N SER A 94 -4.45 11.56 -14.45
CA SER A 94 -4.92 12.86 -13.94
C SER A 94 -4.83 13.94 -15.00
N LYS A 95 -3.75 13.94 -15.78
CA LYS A 95 -3.54 14.89 -16.87
C LYS A 95 -4.57 14.70 -17.96
N ALA A 96 -4.86 13.47 -18.34
CA ALA A 96 -5.88 13.15 -19.34
C ALA A 96 -7.27 13.59 -18.88
N LEU A 97 -7.60 13.33 -17.60
CA LEU A 97 -8.88 13.75 -17.03
C LEU A 97 -9.05 15.27 -17.01
N ARG A 98 -7.99 16.01 -16.71
CA ARG A 98 -8.01 17.48 -16.77
C ARG A 98 -8.28 17.98 -18.18
N PHE A 99 -7.63 17.37 -19.15
CA PHE A 99 -7.82 17.72 -20.56
C PHE A 99 -9.27 17.49 -20.99
N LEU A 100 -9.84 16.33 -20.66
CA LEU A 100 -11.22 16.00 -20.98
C LEU A 100 -12.21 16.98 -20.34
N ARG A 101 -11.98 17.35 -19.08
CA ARG A 101 -12.82 18.34 -18.39
C ARG A 101 -12.81 19.68 -19.09
N LYS A 102 -11.65 20.12 -19.56
CA LYS A 102 -11.55 21.38 -20.32
C LYS A 102 -12.30 21.30 -21.65
N GLN A 103 -12.24 20.18 -22.33
CA GLN A 103 -12.98 19.99 -23.58
C GLN A 103 -14.49 20.01 -23.35
N LEU A 104 -14.97 19.35 -22.31
CA LEU A 104 -16.39 19.34 -21.96
C LEU A 104 -16.89 20.73 -21.53
N ALA A 105 -16.06 21.50 -20.82
CA ALA A 105 -16.41 22.84 -20.38
C ALA A 105 -16.54 23.85 -21.54
N LYS A 106 -15.87 23.60 -22.66
CA LYS A 106 -15.94 24.47 -23.85
C LYS A 106 -17.22 24.29 -24.66
N ASN A 107 -17.94 23.21 -24.45
CA ASN A 107 -19.21 22.93 -25.10
C ASN A 107 -20.38 23.34 -24.21
#